data_f779a29a92333bfb96b887e2c937a425
#
_entry.id   f779a29a92333bfb96b887e2c937a425
#
_cell.length_a   1.000
_cell.length_b   1.000
_cell.length_c   1.000
_cell.angle_alpha   90.00
_cell.angle_beta   90.00
_cell.angle_gamma   90.00
#
_symmetry.space_group_name_H-M   'P 1'
#
loop_
_entity.id
_entity.type
_entity.pdbx_description
1 polymer ?
#
loop_
_entity_poly.entity_id
_entity_poly.type
_entity_poly.pdbx_seq_one_letter_code
_entity_poly.pdbx_strand_id
1 'polypeptide(L)'
;NSALIAILKDRLRVNDIQITDTIANEMKIVNQYIVIEKFMYDGNLKVEWDIAPELMEEQIPKNMIQPLVENSLFHGLIDEESGEFCGKIVISVCRNENGNLTLSVEDNGGGMDAERLDEISSIRFNPEDRGKKIGLSNIRGRLYYLYGNTNCMKIESEMTKGTKITIEFGED
;
A
#
# COMPACT_ATOMS: atom_id res chain seq x y z
N ASN A 1 19.07 -13.21 -14.24
CA ASN A 1 18.36 -12.80 -13.01
C ASN A 1 17.00 -13.48 -12.83
N SER A 2 16.29 -13.82 -13.93
CA SER A 2 15.00 -14.53 -13.85
C SER A 2 15.11 -15.94 -13.23
N ALA A 3 16.21 -16.65 -13.47
CA ALA A 3 16.45 -17.99 -12.90
C ALA A 3 16.65 -17.92 -11.37
N LEU A 4 17.32 -16.90 -10.85
CA LEU A 4 17.51 -16.72 -9.41
C LEU A 4 16.19 -16.37 -8.71
N ILE A 5 15.36 -15.54 -9.35
CA ILE A 5 14.01 -15.19 -8.86
C ILE A 5 13.12 -16.44 -8.87
N ALA A 6 13.19 -17.27 -9.91
CA ALA A 6 12.45 -18.53 -9.98
C ALA A 6 12.88 -19.51 -8.89
N ILE A 7 14.19 -19.64 -8.63
CA ILE A 7 14.75 -20.49 -7.57
C ILE A 7 14.36 -19.96 -6.18
N LEU A 8 14.37 -18.65 -5.97
CA LEU A 8 13.91 -18.03 -4.71
C LEU A 8 12.41 -18.22 -4.51
N LYS A 9 11.60 -18.03 -5.56
CA LYS A 9 10.15 -18.32 -5.50
C LYS A 9 9.88 -19.80 -5.16
N ASP A 10 10.65 -20.71 -5.75
CA ASP A 10 10.51 -22.14 -5.52
C ASP A 10 10.96 -22.56 -4.09
N ARG A 11 12.09 -22.02 -3.61
CA ARG A 11 12.56 -22.25 -2.24
C ARG A 11 11.68 -21.62 -1.17
N LEU A 12 11.06 -20.48 -1.45
CA LEU A 12 10.10 -19.85 -0.55
C LEU A 12 8.78 -20.64 -0.47
N ARG A 13 8.38 -21.31 -1.54
CA ARG A 13 7.26 -22.27 -1.53
C ARG A 13 7.55 -23.50 -0.67
N VAL A 14 8.78 -23.99 -0.67
CA VAL A 14 9.19 -25.20 0.08
C VAL A 14 9.27 -24.96 1.59
N ASN A 15 9.43 -23.68 2.05
CA ASN A 15 9.61 -23.34 3.46
C ASN A 15 8.36 -22.77 4.14
N ASP A 16 7.15 -23.04 3.64
CA ASP A 16 5.87 -22.52 4.20
C ASP A 16 5.79 -20.98 4.34
N ILE A 17 6.71 -20.24 3.72
CA ILE A 17 6.63 -18.78 3.67
C ILE A 17 5.70 -18.40 2.52
N GLN A 18 4.42 -18.32 2.81
CA GLN A 18 3.45 -17.74 1.89
C GLN A 18 3.84 -16.29 1.63
N ILE A 19 4.21 -15.98 0.39
CA ILE A 19 4.54 -14.61 -0.05
C ILE A 19 3.31 -13.80 -0.45
N THR A 20 2.17 -14.47 -0.63
CA THR A 20 0.86 -13.89 -0.92
C THR A 20 -0.13 -14.22 0.19
N ASP A 21 -1.20 -13.44 0.23
CA ASP A 21 -2.34 -13.67 1.12
C ASP A 21 -3.63 -13.25 0.42
N THR A 22 -4.78 -13.70 0.92
CA THR A 22 -6.06 -13.25 0.38
C THR A 22 -6.34 -11.81 0.76
N ILE A 23 -7.06 -11.10 -0.10
CA ILE A 23 -7.56 -9.75 0.20
C ILE A 23 -8.39 -9.77 1.49
N ALA A 24 -9.21 -10.79 1.71
CA ALA A 24 -10.01 -10.95 2.93
C ALA A 24 -9.13 -10.99 4.19
N ASN A 25 -7.98 -11.70 4.17
CA ASN A 25 -7.08 -11.78 5.31
C ASN A 25 -6.31 -10.47 5.53
N GLU A 26 -5.81 -9.85 4.46
CA GLU A 26 -5.20 -8.51 4.55
C GLU A 26 -6.19 -7.49 5.14
N MET A 27 -7.44 -7.48 4.67
CA MET A 27 -8.51 -6.64 5.21
C MET A 27 -8.75 -6.86 6.70
N LYS A 28 -8.76 -8.13 7.15
CA LYS A 28 -8.91 -8.48 8.57
C LYS A 28 -7.77 -7.92 9.42
N ILE A 29 -6.53 -8.08 8.95
CA ILE A 29 -5.32 -7.58 9.65
C ILE A 29 -5.38 -6.05 9.74
N VAL A 30 -5.68 -5.38 8.64
CA VAL A 30 -5.78 -3.91 8.59
C VAL A 30 -6.89 -3.39 9.48
N ASN A 31 -8.06 -4.05 9.54
CA ASN A 31 -9.14 -3.66 10.44
C ASN A 31 -8.72 -3.78 11.92
N GLN A 32 -7.98 -4.81 12.30
CA GLN A 32 -7.43 -4.94 13.66
C GLN A 32 -6.44 -3.81 13.98
N TYR A 33 -5.57 -3.48 13.03
CA TYR A 33 -4.64 -2.38 13.15
C TYR A 33 -5.38 -1.03 13.34
N ILE A 34 -6.38 -0.74 12.50
CA ILE A 34 -7.19 0.48 12.59
C ILE A 34 -7.90 0.61 13.96
N VAL A 35 -8.39 -0.50 14.53
CA VAL A 35 -9.01 -0.49 15.87
C VAL A 35 -8.00 -0.06 16.94
N ILE A 36 -6.75 -0.54 16.87
CA ILE A 36 -5.68 -0.16 17.79
C ILE A 36 -5.34 1.33 17.63
N GLU A 37 -5.17 1.79 16.39
CA GLU A 37 -4.86 3.19 16.12
C GLU A 37 -5.96 4.14 16.59
N LYS A 38 -7.22 3.80 16.35
CA LYS A 38 -8.36 4.57 16.87
C LYS A 38 -8.44 4.62 18.37
N PHE A 39 -7.93 3.61 19.07
CA PHE A 39 -7.87 3.59 20.52
C PHE A 39 -6.72 4.47 21.06
N MET A 40 -5.61 4.53 20.33
CA MET A 40 -4.42 5.30 20.73
C MET A 40 -4.53 6.77 20.37
N TYR A 41 -5.14 7.07 19.25
CA TYR A 41 -5.30 8.42 18.72
C TYR A 41 -6.80 8.73 18.60
N ASP A 42 -7.26 9.65 19.43
CA ASP A 42 -8.67 10.10 19.39
C ASP A 42 -8.96 10.75 18.03
N GLY A 43 -10.20 11.08 17.76
CA GLY A 43 -10.58 11.80 16.57
C GLY A 43 -11.65 11.13 15.71
N ASN A 44 -11.91 11.72 14.55
CA ASN A 44 -13.00 11.31 13.64
C ASN A 44 -12.46 10.64 12.37
N LEU A 45 -11.82 9.47 12.53
CA LEU A 45 -11.33 8.67 11.42
C LEU A 45 -12.43 7.77 10.85
N LYS A 46 -12.71 7.91 9.54
CA LYS A 46 -13.55 7.00 8.77
C LYS A 46 -12.71 6.13 7.86
N VAL A 47 -12.98 4.84 7.82
CA VAL A 47 -12.33 3.90 6.89
C VAL A 47 -13.41 3.14 6.14
N GLU A 48 -13.35 3.20 4.84
CA GLU A 48 -14.29 2.55 3.94
C GLU A 48 -13.56 1.54 3.04
N TRP A 49 -14.22 0.39 2.82
CA TRP A 49 -13.75 -0.65 1.92
C TRP A 49 -14.67 -0.70 0.70
N ASP A 50 -14.07 -0.54 -0.47
CA ASP A 50 -14.75 -0.66 -1.77
C ASP A 50 -14.15 -1.85 -2.52
N ILE A 51 -14.60 -3.05 -2.16
CA ILE A 51 -14.11 -4.32 -2.69
C ILE A 51 -15.31 -5.21 -3.01
N ALA A 52 -15.40 -5.65 -4.26
CA ALA A 52 -16.42 -6.57 -4.67
C ALA A 52 -16.24 -7.94 -3.98
N PRO A 53 -17.33 -8.58 -3.50
CA PRO A 53 -17.24 -9.84 -2.75
C PRO A 53 -16.47 -10.96 -3.48
N GLU A 54 -16.55 -11.01 -4.79
CA GLU A 54 -15.86 -11.99 -5.63
C GLU A 54 -14.33 -11.84 -5.64
N LEU A 55 -13.81 -10.69 -5.22
CA LEU A 55 -12.36 -10.43 -5.15
C LEU A 55 -11.75 -10.80 -3.80
N MET A 56 -12.55 -11.12 -2.79
CA MET A 56 -12.05 -11.37 -1.43
C MET A 56 -11.06 -12.52 -1.32
N GLU A 57 -11.20 -13.56 -2.15
CA GLU A 57 -10.31 -14.74 -2.18
C GLU A 57 -9.12 -14.59 -3.14
N GLU A 58 -9.04 -13.46 -3.85
CA GLU A 58 -7.91 -13.16 -4.72
C GLU A 58 -6.63 -12.96 -3.91
N GLN A 59 -5.51 -13.38 -4.51
CA GLN A 59 -4.20 -13.35 -3.87
C GLN A 59 -3.43 -12.09 -4.25
N ILE A 60 -2.97 -11.37 -3.24
CA ILE A 60 -2.04 -10.24 -3.40
C ILE A 60 -0.77 -10.50 -2.58
N PRO A 61 0.35 -9.83 -2.87
CA PRO A 61 1.53 -9.92 -2.01
C PRO A 61 1.20 -9.52 -0.57
N LYS A 62 1.73 -10.25 0.41
CA LYS A 62 1.50 -9.99 1.84
C LYS A 62 1.92 -8.58 2.25
N ASN A 63 1.17 -8.02 3.20
CA ASN A 63 1.44 -6.71 3.79
C ASN A 63 1.54 -5.60 2.74
N MET A 64 0.62 -5.55 1.78
CA MET A 64 0.52 -4.45 0.82
C MET A 64 -0.42 -3.35 1.31
N ILE A 65 -1.53 -3.70 1.96
CA ILE A 65 -2.56 -2.72 2.35
C ILE A 65 -2.13 -1.94 3.60
N GLN A 66 -1.65 -2.62 4.64
CA GLN A 66 -1.33 -1.98 5.92
C GLN A 66 -0.34 -0.81 5.79
N PRO A 67 0.81 -0.91 5.10
CA PRO A 67 1.75 0.22 5.00
C PRO A 67 1.18 1.41 4.22
N LEU A 68 0.23 1.20 3.30
CA LEU A 68 -0.46 2.28 2.60
C LEU A 68 -1.41 3.01 3.54
N VAL A 69 -2.15 2.26 4.37
CA VAL A 69 -3.02 2.81 5.41
C VAL A 69 -2.22 3.57 6.46
N GLU A 70 -1.08 3.03 6.91
CA GLU A 70 -0.15 3.72 7.82
C GLU A 70 0.31 5.06 7.23
N ASN A 71 0.66 5.06 5.94
CA ASN A 71 1.06 6.28 5.25
C ASN A 71 -0.06 7.34 5.24
N SER A 72 -1.30 6.93 4.96
CA SER A 72 -2.47 7.83 5.00
C SER A 72 -2.74 8.36 6.40
N LEU A 73 -2.63 7.53 7.44
CA LEU A 73 -2.85 7.94 8.83
C LEU A 73 -1.83 8.98 9.28
N PHE A 74 -0.53 8.65 9.19
CA PHE A 74 0.52 9.45 9.82
C PHE A 74 1.04 10.60 8.95
N HIS A 75 0.82 10.56 7.64
CA HIS A 75 1.25 11.63 6.74
C HIS A 75 0.10 12.39 6.09
N GLY A 76 -1.12 11.84 6.14
CA GLY A 76 -2.30 12.46 5.56
C GLY A 76 -3.28 13.03 6.56
N LEU A 77 -3.62 12.26 7.59
CA LEU A 77 -4.80 12.49 8.43
C LEU A 77 -4.52 12.88 9.87
N ILE A 78 -3.27 12.81 10.35
CA ILE A 78 -2.94 13.28 11.67
C ILE A 78 -2.95 14.80 11.69
N ASP A 79 -3.70 15.38 12.62
CA ASP A 79 -3.66 16.81 12.90
C ASP A 79 -2.46 17.12 13.78
N GLU A 80 -1.55 17.97 13.30
CA GLU A 80 -0.28 18.25 13.98
C GLU A 80 -0.44 19.00 15.30
N GLU A 81 -1.56 19.71 15.50
CA GLU A 81 -1.82 20.50 16.72
C GLU A 81 -2.45 19.63 17.80
N SER A 82 -3.48 18.84 17.45
CA SER A 82 -4.21 18.00 18.41
C SER A 82 -3.62 16.60 18.56
N GLY A 83 -2.89 16.10 17.55
CA GLY A 83 -2.44 14.71 17.48
C GLY A 83 -3.55 13.71 17.20
N GLU A 84 -4.75 14.18 16.85
CA GLU A 84 -5.90 13.34 16.54
C GLU A 84 -5.96 12.96 15.06
N PHE A 85 -6.58 11.83 14.76
CA PHE A 85 -6.87 11.47 13.38
C PHE A 85 -8.18 12.10 12.90
N CYS A 86 -8.11 12.92 11.87
CA CYS A 86 -9.27 13.57 11.26
C CYS A 86 -9.32 13.30 9.76
N GLY A 87 -10.38 12.59 9.33
CA GLY A 87 -10.64 12.40 7.90
C GLY A 87 -11.11 11.01 7.53
N LYS A 88 -10.88 10.67 6.26
CA LYS A 88 -11.39 9.45 5.64
C LYS A 88 -10.30 8.76 4.83
N ILE A 89 -10.26 7.44 4.92
CA ILE A 89 -9.50 6.56 4.03
C ILE A 89 -10.49 5.67 3.27
N VAL A 90 -10.30 5.57 1.97
CA VAL A 90 -11.00 4.62 1.10
C VAL A 90 -9.98 3.61 0.57
N ILE A 91 -10.24 2.33 0.79
CA ILE A 91 -9.43 1.23 0.31
C ILE A 91 -10.24 0.48 -0.73
N SER A 92 -9.76 0.45 -1.97
CA SER A 92 -10.49 -0.16 -3.08
C SER A 92 -9.64 -1.24 -3.76
N VAL A 93 -10.28 -2.34 -4.12
CA VAL A 93 -9.69 -3.34 -5.00
C VAL A 93 -10.64 -3.63 -6.15
N CYS A 94 -10.13 -3.52 -7.36
CA CYS A 94 -10.90 -3.80 -8.58
C CYS A 94 -10.02 -4.49 -9.63
N ARG A 95 -10.61 -4.93 -10.72
CA ARG A 95 -9.88 -5.30 -11.94
C ARG A 95 -9.91 -4.14 -12.93
N ASN A 96 -8.77 -3.83 -13.51
CA ASN A 96 -8.69 -2.85 -14.59
C ASN A 96 -9.15 -3.45 -15.94
N GLU A 97 -9.11 -2.65 -17.00
CA GLU A 97 -9.52 -3.04 -18.34
C GLU A 97 -8.72 -4.23 -18.90
N ASN A 98 -7.49 -4.43 -18.45
CA ASN A 98 -6.62 -5.54 -18.81
C ASN A 98 -6.87 -6.81 -17.96
N GLY A 99 -7.76 -6.75 -16.98
CA GLY A 99 -8.08 -7.85 -16.06
C GLY A 99 -7.10 -7.94 -14.87
N ASN A 100 -6.11 -7.06 -14.75
CA ASN A 100 -5.18 -7.04 -13.64
C ASN A 100 -5.84 -6.51 -12.36
N LEU A 101 -5.50 -7.09 -11.21
CA LEU A 101 -5.93 -6.55 -9.93
C LEU A 101 -5.27 -5.20 -9.66
N THR A 102 -6.06 -4.24 -9.21
CA THR A 102 -5.62 -2.91 -8.83
C THR A 102 -6.06 -2.63 -7.41
N LEU A 103 -5.11 -2.33 -6.53
CA LEU A 103 -5.32 -1.86 -5.16
C LEU A 103 -5.12 -0.36 -5.13
N SER A 104 -6.04 0.38 -4.54
CA SER A 104 -5.84 1.79 -4.23
C SER A 104 -6.18 2.11 -2.77
N VAL A 105 -5.40 3.01 -2.19
CA VAL A 105 -5.67 3.62 -0.88
C VAL A 105 -5.68 5.12 -1.09
N GLU A 106 -6.78 5.75 -0.75
CA GLU A 106 -7.04 7.18 -0.93
C GLU A 106 -7.43 7.81 0.40
N ASP A 107 -6.78 8.89 0.79
CA ASP A 107 -7.13 9.72 1.92
C ASP A 107 -7.54 11.13 1.48
N ASN A 108 -8.31 11.80 2.31
CA ASN A 108 -8.70 13.19 2.12
C ASN A 108 -7.93 14.15 3.04
N GLY A 109 -6.67 13.84 3.31
CA GLY A 109 -5.81 14.60 4.21
C GLY A 109 -5.18 15.84 3.59
N GLY A 110 -4.07 16.27 4.14
CA GLY A 110 -3.37 17.50 3.73
C GLY A 110 -2.81 17.46 2.32
N GLY A 111 -2.56 16.27 1.78
CA GLY A 111 -1.94 16.10 0.47
C GLY A 111 -0.49 16.57 0.43
N MET A 112 0.07 16.66 -0.76
CA MET A 112 1.45 17.08 -1.01
C MET A 112 1.49 18.15 -2.10
N ASP A 113 2.46 19.06 -2.01
CA ASP A 113 2.80 19.93 -3.13
C ASP A 113 3.52 19.18 -4.25
N ALA A 114 3.66 19.83 -5.39
CA ALA A 114 4.25 19.22 -6.58
C ALA A 114 5.72 18.82 -6.38
N GLU A 115 6.49 19.59 -5.61
CA GLU A 115 7.91 19.32 -5.35
C GLU A 115 8.06 18.04 -4.50
N ARG A 116 7.28 17.92 -3.43
CA ARG A 116 7.26 16.73 -2.56
C ARG A 116 6.75 15.50 -3.28
N LEU A 117 5.71 15.64 -4.10
CA LEU A 117 5.17 14.55 -4.91
C LEU A 117 6.21 14.04 -5.91
N ASP A 118 6.93 14.93 -6.59
CA ASP A 118 7.98 14.57 -7.54
C ASP A 118 9.16 13.87 -6.82
N GLU A 119 9.58 14.40 -5.66
CA GLU A 119 10.60 13.77 -4.83
C GLU A 119 10.22 12.32 -4.48
N ILE A 120 9.02 12.10 -3.95
CA ILE A 120 8.56 10.76 -3.53
C ILE A 120 8.36 9.84 -4.74
N SER A 121 7.83 10.37 -5.85
CA SER A 121 7.58 9.60 -7.06
C SER A 121 8.87 9.19 -7.76
N SER A 122 9.90 10.02 -7.69
CA SER A 122 11.22 9.76 -8.29
C SER A 122 12.07 8.75 -7.51
N ILE A 123 11.72 8.45 -6.25
CA ILE A 123 12.44 7.46 -5.44
C ILE A 123 12.34 6.09 -6.12
N ARG A 124 13.45 5.64 -6.69
CA ARG A 124 13.58 4.28 -7.22
C ARG A 124 14.07 3.35 -6.13
N PHE A 125 13.59 2.11 -6.17
CA PHE A 125 14.13 1.08 -5.29
C PHE A 125 15.57 0.76 -5.72
N ASN A 126 16.52 0.93 -4.79
CA ASN A 126 17.90 0.49 -4.96
C ASN A 126 18.17 -0.63 -3.94
N PRO A 127 18.51 -1.86 -4.39
CA PRO A 127 18.82 -2.98 -3.49
C PRO A 127 19.97 -2.69 -2.50
N GLU A 128 20.83 -1.72 -2.81
CA GLU A 128 21.98 -1.33 -1.97
C GLU A 128 21.60 -0.36 -0.84
N ASP A 129 20.44 0.32 -0.95
CA ASP A 129 19.96 1.26 0.06
C ASP A 129 19.27 0.55 1.25
N ARG A 130 20.04 -0.30 1.94
CA ARG A 130 19.53 -1.01 3.12
C ARG A 130 19.34 -0.02 4.29
N GLY A 131 18.09 0.22 4.67
CA GLY A 131 17.71 0.76 5.97
C GLY A 131 17.44 2.27 6.07
N LYS A 132 17.37 3.03 4.97
CA LYS A 132 17.18 4.49 5.04
C LYS A 132 15.77 5.02 4.77
N LYS A 133 14.85 4.23 4.22
CA LYS A 133 13.47 4.68 3.92
C LYS A 133 12.49 3.57 4.27
N ILE A 134 11.68 3.80 5.29
CA ILE A 134 10.61 2.92 5.76
C ILE A 134 9.30 3.33 5.04
N GLY A 135 8.41 2.40 4.79
CA GLY A 135 7.11 2.68 4.16
C GLY A 135 7.07 2.38 2.65
N LEU A 136 6.81 3.39 1.82
CA LEU A 136 6.60 3.21 0.37
C LEU A 136 7.79 2.58 -0.37
N SER A 137 9.03 2.81 0.10
CA SER A 137 10.21 2.14 -0.47
C SER A 137 10.21 0.63 -0.24
N ASN A 138 9.66 0.15 0.88
CA ASN A 138 9.52 -1.28 1.14
C ASN A 138 8.49 -1.93 0.20
N ILE A 139 7.39 -1.22 -0.07
CA ILE A 139 6.39 -1.67 -1.06
C ILE A 139 7.04 -1.75 -2.44
N ARG A 140 7.74 -0.71 -2.89
CA ARG A 140 8.47 -0.72 -4.16
C ARG A 140 9.49 -1.84 -4.25
N GLY A 141 10.23 -2.09 -3.16
CA GLY A 141 11.16 -3.20 -3.09
C GLY A 141 10.49 -4.57 -3.28
N ARG A 142 9.35 -4.80 -2.63
CA ARG A 142 8.57 -6.03 -2.80
C ARG A 142 8.06 -6.19 -4.22
N LEU A 143 7.47 -5.13 -4.79
CA LEU A 143 7.00 -5.13 -6.18
C LEU A 143 8.13 -5.43 -7.15
N TYR A 144 9.31 -4.82 -6.94
CA TYR A 144 10.50 -5.10 -7.74
C TYR A 144 10.94 -6.58 -7.65
N TYR A 145 10.98 -7.15 -6.45
CA TYR A 145 11.38 -8.56 -6.28
C TYR A 145 10.34 -9.55 -6.81
N LEU A 146 9.05 -9.21 -6.80
CA LEU A 146 7.98 -10.09 -7.24
C LEU A 146 7.71 -10.00 -8.73
N TYR A 147 7.74 -8.80 -9.28
CA TYR A 147 7.34 -8.51 -10.66
C TYR A 147 8.48 -7.99 -11.55
N GLY A 148 9.67 -7.73 -10.98
CA GLY A 148 10.80 -7.15 -11.73
C GLY A 148 10.62 -5.68 -12.09
N ASN A 149 9.50 -5.06 -11.69
CA ASN A 149 9.10 -3.72 -12.07
C ASN A 149 8.62 -2.92 -10.86
N THR A 150 8.89 -1.62 -10.83
CA THR A 150 8.38 -0.69 -9.81
C THR A 150 7.36 0.30 -10.38
N ASN A 151 7.11 0.28 -11.69
CA ASN A 151 6.19 1.20 -12.36
C ASN A 151 4.72 0.86 -12.09
N CYS A 152 4.46 -0.31 -11.47
CA CYS A 152 3.13 -0.73 -11.04
C CYS A 152 2.56 0.09 -9.86
N MET A 153 3.32 1.05 -9.30
CA MET A 153 2.84 1.93 -8.21
C MET A 153 2.79 3.38 -8.69
N LYS A 154 1.60 3.97 -8.65
CA LYS A 154 1.32 5.38 -8.95
C LYS A 154 0.93 6.13 -7.68
N ILE A 155 1.41 7.35 -7.52
CA ILE A 155 1.04 8.27 -6.43
C ILE A 155 0.45 9.52 -7.04
N GLU A 156 -0.72 9.90 -6.58
CA GLU A 156 -1.44 11.13 -6.96
C GLU A 156 -1.74 11.90 -5.69
N SER A 157 -1.41 13.18 -5.65
CA SER A 157 -1.64 14.02 -4.48
C SER A 157 -1.82 15.47 -4.90
N GLU A 158 -2.64 16.18 -4.16
CA GLU A 158 -2.85 17.62 -4.31
C GLU A 158 -3.04 18.23 -2.91
N MET A 159 -2.41 19.37 -2.67
CA MET A 159 -2.54 20.10 -1.41
C MET A 159 -4.01 20.28 -1.03
N THR A 160 -4.33 19.97 0.23
CA THR A 160 -5.67 20.05 0.84
C THR A 160 -6.73 19.12 0.25
N LYS A 161 -6.37 18.24 -0.69
CA LYS A 161 -7.31 17.27 -1.28
C LYS A 161 -7.00 15.84 -0.90
N GLY A 162 -5.77 15.58 -0.38
CA GLY A 162 -5.35 14.27 0.05
C GLY A 162 -4.40 13.57 -0.91
N THR A 163 -4.21 12.27 -0.69
CA THR A 163 -3.29 11.43 -1.45
C THR A 163 -3.96 10.13 -1.86
N LYS A 164 -3.70 9.69 -3.08
CA LYS A 164 -4.10 8.39 -3.60
C LYS A 164 -2.89 7.62 -4.07
N ILE A 165 -2.71 6.42 -3.55
CA ILE A 165 -1.68 5.48 -3.98
C ILE A 165 -2.37 4.30 -4.64
N THR A 166 -1.98 3.99 -5.87
CA THR A 166 -2.52 2.89 -6.66
C THR A 166 -1.42 1.91 -7.01
N ILE A 167 -1.68 0.62 -6.81
CA ILE A 167 -0.79 -0.48 -7.18
C ILE A 167 -1.53 -1.39 -8.14
N GLU A 168 -0.94 -1.68 -9.28
CA GLU A 168 -1.41 -2.67 -10.24
C GLU A 168 -0.59 -3.96 -10.08
N PHE A 169 -1.27 -5.09 -9.86
CA PHE A 169 -0.66 -6.41 -9.75
C PHE A 169 -0.80 -7.14 -11.08
N GLY A 170 0.30 -7.32 -11.79
CA GLY A 170 0.35 -8.04 -13.05
C GLY A 170 1.78 -8.14 -13.56
N GLU A 171 2.04 -9.09 -14.44
CA GLU A 171 3.25 -9.14 -15.26
C GLU A 171 2.98 -8.33 -16.53
N ASP A 172 3.91 -7.43 -16.93
CA ASP A 172 3.89 -6.75 -18.22
C ASP A 172 4.07 -7.74 -19.38
#